data_ee04201005dc0e10a5e2663324b54fea
#
_entry.id   ee04201005dc0e10a5e2663324b54fea
#
_cell.length_a   1.000
_cell.length_b   1.000
_cell.length_c   1.000
_cell.angle_alpha   90.00
_cell.angle_beta   90.00
_cell.angle_gamma   90.00
#
_symmetry.space_group_name_H-M   'P 1'
#
loop_
_entity.id
_entity.type
_entity.pdbx_description
1 polymer ?
#
loop_
_entity_poly.entity_id
_entity_poly.type
_entity_poly.pdbx_seq_one_letter_code
_entity_poly.pdbx_strand_id
1 'polypeptide(L)'
;FSNPFIMPEFQNSYINRAGSFASWGDKASSLFGTYEPKDFFNTGTNIQNNVSLSVGNEKNQTYLSVGTTNATGIIQNSKYDRYNFTFRNTTKFLKDKMTLDVGFSYIIQEDLNLMAQGEYFNPLPAVYLFPRGENFEAVRMYKTYDTTRKIDVQNWGWGDPGYSMKNNPYWVANEMN
;
A
#
# COMPACT_ATOMS: atom_id res chain seq x y z
N PHE A 1 7.88 25.18 -22.66
CA PHE A 1 7.88 23.92 -23.38
C PHE A 1 6.62 23.15 -23.04
N SER A 2 5.68 23.09 -23.94
CA SER A 2 4.50 22.27 -23.75
C SER A 2 4.75 20.89 -24.33
N ASN A 3 4.69 19.89 -23.52
CA ASN A 3 4.54 18.55 -24.00
C ASN A 3 3.18 18.47 -24.75
N PRO A 4 3.13 18.03 -26.01
CA PRO A 4 1.87 17.92 -26.75
C PRO A 4 0.84 16.99 -26.13
N PHE A 5 1.29 16.13 -25.20
CA PHE A 5 0.43 15.23 -24.45
C PHE A 5 -0.05 15.80 -23.11
N ILE A 6 0.42 16.97 -22.75
CA ILE A 6 0.03 17.64 -21.50
C ILE A 6 -0.50 18.99 -21.87
N MET A 7 -1.76 19.17 -21.70
CA MET A 7 -2.40 20.41 -22.05
C MET A 7 -1.90 21.54 -21.15
N PRO A 8 -1.46 22.66 -21.72
CA PRO A 8 -0.94 23.79 -20.95
C PRO A 8 -1.90 24.32 -19.91
N GLU A 9 -3.18 24.20 -20.13
CA GLU A 9 -4.23 24.60 -19.20
C GLU A 9 -4.32 23.73 -17.94
N PHE A 10 -3.71 22.55 -17.94
CA PHE A 10 -3.69 21.63 -16.79
C PHE A 10 -2.44 21.77 -15.94
N GLN A 11 -2.15 22.95 -15.59
CA GLN A 11 -0.87 23.31 -15.08
C GLN A 11 -0.71 23.13 -13.58
N ASN A 12 0.51 22.94 -13.17
CA ASN A 12 0.94 23.28 -11.84
C ASN A 12 1.08 24.82 -11.72
N SER A 13 1.46 25.32 -10.57
CA SER A 13 1.57 26.75 -10.31
C SER A 13 2.81 27.43 -10.92
N TYR A 14 3.55 26.75 -11.78
CA TYR A 14 4.77 27.28 -12.37
C TYR A 14 4.53 27.84 -13.75
N ILE A 15 5.12 28.98 -14.03
CA ILE A 15 5.14 29.56 -15.36
C ILE A 15 6.20 28.85 -16.18
N ASN A 16 5.86 28.44 -17.38
CA ASN A 16 6.80 27.87 -18.32
C ASN A 16 7.80 28.96 -18.76
N ARG A 17 9.07 28.74 -18.46
CA ARG A 17 10.14 29.58 -18.97
C ARG A 17 10.69 28.96 -20.25
N ALA A 18 10.94 29.80 -21.24
CA ALA A 18 11.56 29.37 -22.48
C ALA A 18 12.83 28.52 -22.18
N GLY A 19 12.87 27.31 -22.73
CA GLY A 19 13.96 26.37 -22.50
C GLY A 19 13.91 25.58 -21.19
N SER A 20 12.87 25.72 -20.38
CA SER A 20 12.71 24.92 -19.15
C SER A 20 11.91 23.66 -19.41
N PHE A 21 12.53 22.52 -19.14
CA PHE A 21 11.86 21.21 -19.18
C PHE A 21 11.13 20.85 -17.85
N ALA A 22 11.29 21.68 -16.83
CA ALA A 22 10.76 21.41 -15.49
C ALA A 22 9.39 22.04 -15.26
N SER A 23 8.82 22.73 -16.26
CA SER A 23 7.55 23.40 -16.13
C SER A 23 6.49 22.73 -16.99
N TRP A 24 5.32 22.56 -16.43
CA TRP A 24 4.13 22.09 -17.13
C TRP A 24 3.39 23.22 -17.90
N GLY A 25 3.90 24.43 -17.86
CA GLY A 25 3.31 25.63 -18.45
C GLY A 25 2.64 26.56 -17.43
N ASP A 26 1.68 27.33 -17.87
CA ASP A 26 0.97 28.29 -17.02
C ASP A 26 -0.02 27.59 -16.08
N LYS A 27 -0.32 28.22 -14.96
CA LYS A 27 -1.33 27.71 -14.03
C LYS A 27 -2.69 27.58 -14.72
N ALA A 28 -3.34 26.44 -14.57
CA ALA A 28 -4.67 26.21 -15.11
C ALA A 28 -5.65 27.28 -14.62
N SER A 29 -6.32 27.93 -15.55
CA SER A 29 -7.29 28.99 -15.27
C SER A 29 -8.70 28.49 -15.04
N SER A 30 -9.02 27.25 -15.39
CA SER A 30 -10.35 26.65 -15.26
C SER A 30 -10.34 25.12 -15.23
N LEU A 31 -11.05 24.57 -14.36
CA LEU A 31 -12.25 23.71 -14.38
C LEU A 31 -12.17 22.35 -15.06
N PHE A 32 -11.04 21.86 -15.43
CA PHE A 32 -10.89 20.42 -15.55
C PHE A 32 -10.67 19.88 -14.14
N GLY A 33 -11.15 18.70 -13.85
CA GLY A 33 -11.10 18.14 -12.52
C GLY A 33 -9.72 18.30 -11.88
N THR A 34 -9.65 18.87 -10.72
CA THR A 34 -8.40 19.04 -10.00
C THR A 34 -8.08 17.73 -9.32
N TYR A 35 -7.12 17.00 -9.84
CA TYR A 35 -6.57 15.83 -9.19
C TYR A 35 -5.67 16.24 -8.02
N GLU A 36 -5.88 15.60 -6.88
CA GLU A 36 -4.99 15.68 -5.75
C GLU A 36 -4.37 14.28 -5.47
N PRO A 37 -3.06 14.17 -5.25
CA PRO A 37 -2.43 12.86 -4.97
C PRO A 37 -3.07 12.09 -3.83
N LYS A 38 -3.67 12.80 -2.86
CA LYS A 38 -4.39 12.18 -1.75
C LYS A 38 -5.59 11.33 -2.21
N ASP A 39 -6.17 11.63 -3.38
CA ASP A 39 -7.36 10.95 -3.90
C ASP A 39 -7.05 9.50 -4.37
N PHE A 40 -5.78 9.19 -4.53
CA PHE A 40 -5.31 7.83 -4.80
C PHE A 40 -5.35 6.95 -3.54
N PHE A 41 -5.15 7.53 -2.38
CA PHE A 41 -4.99 6.79 -1.14
C PHE A 41 -6.32 6.48 -0.47
N ASN A 42 -6.39 5.30 0.13
CA ASN A 42 -7.47 4.91 1.02
C ASN A 42 -7.13 5.28 2.48
N THR A 43 -8.13 5.22 3.33
CA THR A 43 -7.89 5.26 4.77
C THR A 43 -7.35 3.91 5.23
N GLY A 44 -6.11 3.90 5.70
CA GLY A 44 -5.53 2.72 6.33
C GLY A 44 -6.13 2.49 7.71
N THR A 45 -6.27 1.24 8.10
CA THR A 45 -6.74 0.83 9.43
C THR A 45 -5.75 -0.14 10.06
N ASN A 46 -5.65 -0.11 11.39
CA ASN A 46 -4.87 -1.08 12.15
C ASN A 46 -5.64 -1.43 13.43
N ILE A 47 -6.13 -2.66 13.50
CA ILE A 47 -6.90 -3.17 14.64
C ILE A 47 -6.05 -4.25 15.30
N GLN A 48 -5.73 -4.03 16.56
CA GLN A 48 -4.97 -4.97 17.37
C GLN A 48 -5.79 -5.39 18.59
N ASN A 49 -5.91 -6.69 18.77
CA ASN A 49 -6.55 -7.27 19.93
C ASN A 49 -5.57 -8.23 20.59
N ASN A 50 -5.51 -8.19 21.91
CA ASN A 50 -4.72 -9.11 22.70
C ASN A 50 -5.49 -9.50 23.97
N VAL A 51 -5.57 -10.79 24.20
CA VAL A 51 -6.14 -11.34 25.44
C VAL A 51 -5.10 -12.25 26.05
N SER A 52 -4.84 -12.04 27.34
CA SER A 52 -3.90 -12.89 28.08
C SER A 52 -4.49 -13.33 29.41
N LEU A 53 -4.15 -14.52 29.79
CA LEU A 53 -4.52 -15.13 31.07
C LEU A 53 -3.26 -15.62 31.78
N SER A 54 -3.10 -15.27 33.02
CA SER A 54 -2.06 -15.79 33.87
C SER A 54 -2.70 -16.40 35.11
N VAL A 55 -2.45 -17.67 35.33
CA VAL A 55 -2.98 -18.44 36.45
C VAL A 55 -1.87 -19.24 37.08
N GLY A 56 -1.84 -19.27 38.41
CA GLY A 56 -0.85 -20.08 39.07
C GLY A 56 -0.72 -19.83 40.58
N ASN A 57 0.23 -20.54 41.16
CA ASN A 57 0.66 -20.42 42.54
C ASN A 57 2.20 -20.39 42.59
N GLU A 58 2.78 -20.44 43.77
CA GLU A 58 4.25 -20.41 43.96
C GLU A 58 5.01 -21.55 43.26
N LYS A 59 4.32 -22.67 42.97
CA LYS A 59 4.91 -23.87 42.37
C LYS A 59 4.59 -24.07 40.90
N ASN A 60 3.51 -23.50 40.46
CA ASN A 60 3.08 -23.66 39.06
C ASN A 60 2.50 -22.35 38.57
N GLN A 61 3.00 -21.85 37.43
CA GLN A 61 2.49 -20.66 36.76
C GLN A 61 2.24 -20.99 35.30
N THR A 62 1.03 -20.69 34.85
CA THR A 62 0.63 -20.86 33.45
C THR A 62 0.26 -19.53 32.87
N TYR A 63 0.82 -19.21 31.73
CA TYR A 63 0.49 -18.04 30.93
C TYR A 63 -0.04 -18.49 29.57
N LEU A 64 -1.13 -17.86 29.17
CA LEU A 64 -1.76 -18.04 27.86
C LEU A 64 -2.01 -16.66 27.25
N SER A 65 -1.70 -16.49 25.97
CA SER A 65 -2.01 -15.27 25.25
C SER A 65 -2.42 -15.55 23.82
N VAL A 66 -3.45 -14.84 23.37
CA VAL A 66 -3.93 -14.83 22.00
C VAL A 66 -3.96 -13.39 21.52
N GLY A 67 -3.30 -13.11 20.41
CA GLY A 67 -3.29 -11.79 19.81
C GLY A 67 -3.68 -11.85 18.34
N THR A 68 -4.34 -10.80 17.88
CA THR A 68 -4.64 -10.58 16.47
C THR A 68 -4.24 -9.18 16.06
N THR A 69 -3.66 -9.04 14.88
CA THR A 69 -3.40 -7.76 14.23
C THR A 69 -3.96 -7.84 12.83
N ASN A 70 -4.92 -6.97 12.51
CA ASN A 70 -5.52 -6.85 11.20
C ASN A 70 -5.32 -5.41 10.73
N ALA A 71 -4.58 -5.23 9.65
CA ALA A 71 -4.30 -3.92 9.11
C ALA A 71 -4.59 -3.86 7.60
N THR A 72 -5.10 -2.72 7.18
CA THR A 72 -5.22 -2.35 5.76
C THR A 72 -4.33 -1.15 5.49
N GLY A 73 -3.59 -1.20 4.39
CA GLY A 73 -2.72 -0.11 3.99
C GLY A 73 -3.48 1.08 3.39
N ILE A 74 -2.78 2.19 3.24
CA ILE A 74 -3.29 3.38 2.55
C ILE A 74 -3.34 3.20 1.03
N ILE A 75 -2.58 2.25 0.49
CA ILE A 75 -2.63 1.86 -0.92
C ILE A 75 -3.66 0.73 -1.06
N GLN A 76 -4.43 0.78 -2.15
CA GLN A 76 -5.45 -0.22 -2.42
C GLN A 76 -4.86 -1.63 -2.40
N ASN A 77 -5.68 -2.58 -1.93
CA ASN A 77 -5.36 -4.00 -1.89
C ASN A 77 -4.16 -4.37 -0.99
N SER A 78 -3.67 -3.45 -0.19
CA SER A 78 -2.61 -3.73 0.79
C SER A 78 -3.22 -4.18 2.12
N LYS A 79 -2.83 -5.37 2.57
CA LYS A 79 -3.38 -6.03 3.75
C LYS A 79 -2.29 -6.73 4.56
N TYR A 80 -2.45 -6.71 5.87
CA TYR A 80 -1.59 -7.43 6.81
C TYR A 80 -2.45 -8.06 7.89
N ASP A 81 -2.40 -9.37 7.99
CA ASP A 81 -3.07 -10.14 9.01
C ASP A 81 -2.05 -10.97 9.80
N ARG A 82 -2.10 -10.87 11.11
CA ARG A 82 -1.25 -11.64 12.00
C ARG A 82 -2.04 -12.17 13.17
N TYR A 83 -1.87 -13.46 13.43
CA TYR A 83 -2.44 -14.17 14.56
C TYR A 83 -1.30 -14.80 15.36
N ASN A 84 -1.28 -14.57 16.64
CA ASN A 84 -0.29 -15.15 17.52
C ASN A 84 -0.95 -15.84 18.71
N PHE A 85 -0.42 -17.00 19.03
CA PHE A 85 -0.76 -17.78 20.20
C PHE A 85 0.50 -18.03 21.00
N THR A 86 0.45 -17.81 22.31
CA THR A 86 1.57 -18.06 23.19
C THR A 86 1.08 -18.81 24.43
N PHE A 87 1.75 -19.89 24.74
CA PHE A 87 1.57 -20.66 25.95
C PHE A 87 2.91 -20.77 26.68
N ARG A 88 2.91 -20.59 27.98
CA ARG A 88 4.07 -20.83 28.83
C ARG A 88 3.64 -21.42 30.15
N ASN A 89 4.36 -22.45 30.60
CA ASN A 89 4.16 -23.02 31.91
C ASN A 89 5.52 -23.16 32.61
N THR A 90 5.57 -22.66 33.83
CA THR A 90 6.73 -22.81 34.71
C THR A 90 6.31 -23.62 35.94
N THR A 91 6.93 -24.76 36.17
CA THR A 91 6.61 -25.64 37.28
C THR A 91 7.85 -25.96 38.10
N LYS A 92 7.74 -25.80 39.43
CA LYS A 92 8.76 -26.18 40.40
C LYS A 92 8.38 -27.48 41.06
N PHE A 93 9.31 -28.39 41.16
CA PHE A 93 9.12 -29.72 41.76
C PHE A 93 10.37 -30.18 42.53
N LEU A 94 10.30 -31.35 43.19
CA LEU A 94 11.32 -31.86 44.10
C LEU A 94 11.69 -30.87 45.23
N LYS A 95 10.68 -30.29 45.89
CA LYS A 95 10.87 -29.30 46.96
C LYS A 95 11.68 -28.10 46.47
N ASP A 96 11.27 -27.57 45.29
CA ASP A 96 11.85 -26.40 44.61
C ASP A 96 13.30 -26.58 44.14
N LYS A 97 13.80 -27.79 44.11
CA LYS A 97 15.16 -28.10 43.60
C LYS A 97 15.24 -28.17 42.10
N MET A 98 14.10 -28.31 41.42
CA MET A 98 14.03 -28.35 39.97
C MET A 98 12.92 -27.40 39.47
N THR A 99 13.19 -26.70 38.40
CA THR A 99 12.25 -25.87 37.69
C THR A 99 12.17 -26.31 36.23
N LEU A 100 10.97 -26.59 35.78
CA LEU A 100 10.66 -26.82 34.36
C LEU A 100 9.94 -25.60 33.82
N ASP A 101 10.50 -25.04 32.75
CA ASP A 101 9.88 -23.96 32.01
C ASP A 101 9.66 -24.43 30.56
N VAL A 102 8.39 -24.52 30.16
CA VAL A 102 7.99 -24.95 28.84
C VAL A 102 7.23 -23.80 28.17
N GLY A 103 7.69 -23.38 27.00
CA GLY A 103 7.07 -22.36 26.20
C GLY A 103 6.74 -22.87 24.79
N PHE A 104 5.58 -22.47 24.29
CA PHE A 104 5.15 -22.70 22.93
C PHE A 104 4.59 -21.40 22.38
N SER A 105 5.04 -21.04 21.18
CA SER A 105 4.52 -19.89 20.44
C SER A 105 4.20 -20.30 19.01
N TYR A 106 3.04 -19.89 18.53
CA TYR A 106 2.60 -20.13 17.17
C TYR A 106 2.13 -18.83 16.55
N ILE A 107 2.66 -18.50 15.36
CA ILE A 107 2.34 -17.27 14.64
C ILE A 107 1.97 -17.64 13.22
N ILE A 108 0.81 -17.11 12.78
CA ILE A 108 0.41 -17.08 11.37
C ILE A 108 0.46 -15.62 10.96
N GLN A 109 1.08 -15.36 9.82
CA GLN A 109 1.15 -14.02 9.23
C GLN A 109 0.86 -14.13 7.75
N GLU A 110 0.00 -13.24 7.27
CA GLU A 110 -0.34 -13.10 5.86
C GLU A 110 -0.15 -11.64 5.47
N ASP A 111 0.68 -11.43 4.45
CA ASP A 111 0.94 -10.12 3.86
C ASP A 111 0.43 -10.13 2.43
N LEU A 112 -0.34 -9.13 2.06
CA LEU A 112 -0.80 -8.93 0.70
C LEU A 112 -0.35 -7.55 0.22
N ASN A 113 0.25 -7.50 -0.96
CA ASN A 113 0.61 -6.26 -1.66
C ASN A 113 1.52 -5.34 -0.83
N LEU A 114 2.61 -5.86 -0.35
CA LEU A 114 3.69 -5.04 0.16
C LEU A 114 4.24 -4.20 -1.00
N MET A 115 4.15 -2.89 -0.85
CA MET A 115 4.59 -1.96 -1.87
C MET A 115 6.07 -2.18 -2.21
N ALA A 116 6.32 -2.53 -3.47
CA ALA A 116 7.68 -2.64 -3.98
C ALA A 116 8.34 -1.26 -4.04
N GLN A 117 9.65 -1.24 -3.85
CA GLN A 117 10.45 -0.04 -3.98
C GLN A 117 10.99 0.11 -5.40
N GLY A 118 11.34 1.33 -5.78
CA GLY A 118 11.89 1.64 -7.08
C GLY A 118 10.89 2.35 -8.00
N GLU A 119 11.39 2.80 -9.13
CA GLU A 119 10.64 3.66 -10.05
C GLU A 119 9.51 2.92 -10.78
N TYR A 120 9.70 1.63 -11.06
CA TYR A 120 8.81 0.86 -11.95
C TYR A 120 7.67 0.17 -11.22
N PHE A 121 7.93 -0.27 -10.00
CA PHE A 121 7.00 -1.09 -9.21
C PHE A 121 6.39 -0.34 -8.03
N ASN A 122 6.71 0.94 -7.90
CA ASN A 122 6.15 1.81 -6.89
C ASN A 122 5.07 2.68 -7.54
N PRO A 123 3.82 2.65 -7.09
CA PRO A 123 2.76 3.49 -7.67
C PRO A 123 2.93 4.98 -7.35
N LEU A 124 3.70 5.33 -6.32
CA LEU A 124 3.81 6.72 -5.84
C LEU A 124 4.39 7.68 -6.88
N PRO A 125 5.47 7.36 -7.61
CA PRO A 125 5.96 8.28 -8.64
C PRO A 125 4.90 8.62 -9.68
N ALA A 126 4.13 7.63 -10.13
CA ALA A 126 3.04 7.85 -11.07
C ALA A 126 1.95 8.76 -10.51
N VAL A 127 1.56 8.56 -9.25
CA VAL A 127 0.55 9.36 -8.55
C VAL A 127 0.99 10.82 -8.38
N TYR A 128 2.23 11.04 -7.94
CA TYR A 128 2.74 12.39 -7.66
C TYR A 128 3.12 13.17 -8.92
N LEU A 129 3.52 12.49 -9.98
CA LEU A 129 3.89 13.09 -11.25
C LEU A 129 2.70 13.27 -12.21
N PHE A 130 1.54 12.72 -11.88
CA PHE A 130 0.36 12.87 -12.70
C PHE A 130 -0.07 14.35 -12.79
N PRO A 131 -0.34 14.87 -13.99
CA PRO A 131 -0.76 16.27 -14.16
C PRO A 131 -2.06 16.55 -13.44
N ARG A 132 -2.07 17.61 -12.61
CA ARG A 132 -3.19 17.96 -11.75
C ARG A 132 -4.49 18.30 -12.46
N GLY A 133 -4.37 18.71 -13.71
CA GLY A 133 -5.52 19.07 -14.51
C GLY A 133 -6.09 17.96 -15.38
N GLU A 134 -5.46 16.80 -15.37
CA GLU A 134 -5.90 15.64 -16.14
C GLU A 134 -6.94 14.81 -15.39
N ASN A 135 -7.69 14.02 -16.14
CA ASN A 135 -8.70 13.14 -15.57
C ASN A 135 -8.10 11.88 -14.96
N PHE A 136 -7.82 11.95 -13.67
CA PHE A 136 -7.28 10.78 -12.93
C PHE A 136 -8.28 9.64 -12.82
N GLU A 137 -9.58 9.88 -12.94
CA GLU A 137 -10.58 8.80 -12.93
C GLU A 137 -10.40 7.81 -14.09
N ALA A 138 -9.91 8.31 -15.24
CA ALA A 138 -9.59 7.44 -16.38
C ALA A 138 -8.47 6.43 -16.04
N VAL A 139 -7.56 6.79 -15.12
CA VAL A 139 -6.47 5.92 -14.67
C VAL A 139 -6.98 4.74 -13.82
N ARG A 140 -8.14 4.90 -13.19
CA ARG A 140 -8.79 3.80 -12.43
C ARG A 140 -9.24 2.64 -13.30
N MET A 141 -9.49 2.87 -14.59
CA MET A 141 -9.72 1.79 -15.55
C MET A 141 -8.37 1.17 -15.96
N TYR A 142 -7.69 0.61 -14.98
CA TYR A 142 -6.29 0.22 -15.06
C TYR A 142 -6.04 -1.05 -15.90
N LYS A 143 -7.08 -1.77 -16.28
CA LYS A 143 -6.94 -2.97 -17.11
C LYS A 143 -7.94 -3.00 -18.25
N THR A 144 -7.53 -3.65 -19.33
CA THR A 144 -8.34 -3.95 -20.49
C THR A 144 -8.07 -5.38 -20.94
N TYR A 145 -9.09 -6.02 -21.54
CA TYR A 145 -8.94 -7.38 -22.00
C TYR A 145 -8.36 -7.42 -23.42
N ASP A 146 -7.20 -8.06 -23.57
CA ASP A 146 -6.59 -8.34 -24.88
C ASP A 146 -7.22 -9.62 -25.47
N THR A 147 -8.06 -9.44 -26.48
CA THR A 147 -8.77 -10.56 -27.14
C THR A 147 -7.85 -11.50 -27.91
N THR A 148 -6.68 -11.02 -28.34
CA THR A 148 -5.70 -11.82 -29.06
C THR A 148 -4.94 -12.74 -28.14
N ARG A 149 -4.48 -12.19 -27.02
CA ARG A 149 -3.71 -12.91 -25.99
C ARG A 149 -4.60 -13.60 -24.95
N LYS A 150 -5.89 -13.23 -24.90
CA LYS A 150 -6.90 -13.73 -23.94
C LYS A 150 -6.51 -13.51 -22.47
N ILE A 151 -5.93 -12.36 -22.20
CA ILE A 151 -5.51 -11.94 -20.86
C ILE A 151 -5.88 -10.48 -20.60
N ASP A 152 -6.00 -10.12 -19.34
CA ASP A 152 -6.04 -8.71 -18.94
C ASP A 152 -4.66 -8.10 -19.08
N VAL A 153 -4.60 -6.90 -19.65
CA VAL A 153 -3.38 -6.12 -19.81
C VAL A 153 -3.57 -4.74 -19.21
N GLN A 154 -2.46 -4.12 -18.85
CA GLN A 154 -2.48 -2.77 -18.30
C GLN A 154 -3.11 -1.79 -19.28
N ASN A 155 -4.04 -0.99 -18.78
CA ASN A 155 -4.63 0.13 -19.48
C ASN A 155 -4.17 1.45 -18.88
N TRP A 156 -3.69 2.34 -19.72
CA TRP A 156 -3.32 3.68 -19.30
C TRP A 156 -4.44 4.70 -19.47
N GLY A 157 -5.43 4.45 -20.31
CA GLY A 157 -6.65 5.24 -20.45
C GLY A 157 -6.48 6.68 -21.04
N TRP A 158 -5.29 7.23 -21.04
CA TRP A 158 -5.02 8.64 -21.39
C TRP A 158 -3.78 8.86 -22.26
N GLY A 159 -3.26 7.81 -22.87
CA GLY A 159 -2.15 7.87 -23.82
C GLY A 159 -0.85 7.23 -23.31
N ASP A 160 0.19 7.43 -24.09
CA ASP A 160 1.48 6.84 -23.76
C ASP A 160 2.07 7.52 -22.52
N PRO A 161 2.30 6.75 -21.47
CA PRO A 161 2.94 7.24 -20.26
C PRO A 161 4.43 7.57 -20.45
N GLY A 162 4.92 7.60 -21.65
CA GLY A 162 6.31 7.62 -22.08
C GLY A 162 7.27 8.54 -21.36
N TYR A 163 6.78 9.35 -20.48
CA TYR A 163 7.59 10.36 -19.83
C TYR A 163 8.11 10.01 -18.45
N SER A 164 7.30 9.48 -17.58
CA SER A 164 7.72 9.22 -16.21
C SER A 164 6.86 8.21 -15.49
N MET A 165 5.73 7.86 -16.08
CA MET A 165 4.83 6.88 -15.49
C MET A 165 4.92 5.59 -16.31
N LYS A 166 5.74 4.70 -15.86
CA LYS A 166 6.00 3.45 -16.57
C LYS A 166 4.90 2.42 -16.35
N ASN A 167 4.15 2.59 -15.27
CA ASN A 167 3.03 1.73 -14.94
C ASN A 167 1.84 2.53 -14.39
N ASN A 168 0.64 2.10 -14.72
CA ASN A 168 -0.55 2.63 -14.11
C ASN A 168 -0.53 2.35 -12.60
N PRO A 169 -0.71 3.34 -11.72
CA PRO A 169 -0.60 3.15 -10.28
C PRO A 169 -1.61 2.15 -9.71
N TYR A 170 -2.80 2.06 -10.29
CA TYR A 170 -3.79 1.05 -9.88
C TYR A 170 -3.43 -0.35 -10.38
N TRP A 171 -2.81 -0.45 -11.56
CA TRP A 171 -2.28 -1.72 -12.03
C TRP A 171 -1.18 -2.24 -11.10
N VAL A 172 -0.26 -1.37 -10.73
CA VAL A 172 0.80 -1.72 -9.76
C VAL A 172 0.21 -2.17 -8.43
N ALA A 173 -0.78 -1.45 -7.93
CA ALA A 173 -1.38 -1.75 -6.64
C ALA A 173 -2.23 -3.04 -6.63
N ASN A 174 -2.69 -3.53 -7.78
CA ASN A 174 -3.63 -4.65 -7.84
C ASN A 174 -3.11 -5.90 -8.55
N GLU A 175 -2.17 -5.75 -9.50
CA GLU A 175 -1.78 -6.85 -10.40
C GLU A 175 -0.28 -7.16 -10.38
N MET A 176 0.56 -6.28 -9.82
CA MET A 176 2.02 -6.43 -9.87
C MET A 176 2.62 -6.90 -8.53
N ASN A 177 1.96 -7.81 -7.82
CA ASN A 177 2.44 -8.37 -6.56
C ASN A 177 2.78 -9.83 -6.66
#